data_6646f95d1cc80ffe18d4b52abf57e08d
#
_entry.id   6646f95d1cc80ffe18d4b52abf57e08d
#
_cell.length_a   1.000
_cell.length_b   1.000
_cell.length_c   1.000
_cell.angle_alpha   90.00
_cell.angle_beta   90.00
_cell.angle_gamma   90.00
#
_symmetry.space_group_name_H-M   'P 1'
#
loop_
_entity.id
_entity.type
_entity.pdbx_description
1 polymer ?
#
loop_
_entity_poly.entity_id
_entity_poly.type
_entity_poly.pdbx_seq_one_letter_code
_entity_poly.pdbx_strand_id
1 'polypeptide(L)'
;MNFDNILPDKWVVGEKIPCVEGTNIEFKESRNLRGSMATSLSKYRETLTGLLNVGGGYLILGVTDKGIIKGVEETDDDSLDKFKVAIDILYGELNYRDGSPLNPELTSLKVKVFLLDNTDRKIIVIEAINTSDILTIQSGGGYIIYRLNASNYRLRSERIYRHRDVQGLMKSIKGVMQIRIDEQYTKMKEMNKKHKEELDLAIRNVKEQSEKEMGKIIKTISDSLYDTYKEREEIKESLCSRIWRLIGF
;
A
#
# COMPACT_ATOMS: atom_id res chain seq x y z
N MET A 1 18.25 1.88 9.00
CA MET A 1 16.94 1.24 9.18
C MET A 1 17.15 -0.26 9.10
N ASN A 2 16.69 -1.03 10.09
CA ASN A 2 16.75 -2.48 10.01
C ASN A 2 15.51 -2.95 9.22
N PHE A 3 15.71 -3.45 8.02
CA PHE A 3 14.62 -3.84 7.10
C PHE A 3 14.19 -5.31 7.29
N ASP A 4 14.81 -6.05 8.20
CA ASP A 4 14.60 -7.49 8.37
C ASP A 4 13.16 -7.88 8.77
N ASN A 5 12.36 -6.92 9.27
CA ASN A 5 10.97 -7.15 9.68
C ASN A 5 9.93 -6.73 8.63
N ILE A 6 10.35 -6.35 7.41
CA ILE A 6 9.43 -5.84 6.38
C ILE A 6 8.94 -6.96 5.45
N LEU A 7 9.77 -7.99 5.27
CA LEU A 7 9.43 -9.12 4.43
C LEU A 7 8.63 -10.15 5.22
N PRO A 8 7.65 -10.83 4.61
CA PRO A 8 6.89 -11.87 5.29
C PRO A 8 7.76 -13.11 5.54
N ASP A 9 7.52 -13.79 6.65
CA ASP A 9 8.18 -15.06 6.98
C ASP A 9 7.78 -16.18 6.00
N LYS A 10 6.57 -16.09 5.45
CA LYS A 10 6.04 -17.01 4.44
C LYS A 10 5.47 -16.25 3.26
N TRP A 11 5.67 -16.82 2.08
CA TRP A 11 5.20 -16.27 0.82
C TRP A 11 4.09 -17.16 0.25
N VAL A 12 2.85 -16.69 0.27
CA VAL A 12 1.67 -17.44 -0.18
C VAL A 12 1.03 -16.75 -1.37
N VAL A 13 0.75 -17.51 -2.45
CA VAL A 13 0.13 -16.96 -3.67
C VAL A 13 -1.26 -16.41 -3.36
N GLY A 14 -1.53 -15.21 -3.84
CA GLY A 14 -2.81 -14.51 -3.65
C GLY A 14 -2.90 -13.70 -2.36
N GLU A 15 -2.00 -13.89 -1.42
CA GLU A 15 -1.95 -13.06 -0.22
C GLU A 15 -1.33 -11.69 -0.51
N LYS A 16 -1.62 -10.74 0.36
CA LYS A 16 -1.08 -9.39 0.29
C LYS A 16 0.16 -9.29 1.16
N ILE A 17 1.26 -8.78 0.57
CA ILE A 17 2.48 -8.48 1.32
C ILE A 17 2.21 -7.38 2.38
N PRO A 18 2.81 -7.46 3.59
CA PRO A 18 2.52 -6.52 4.69
C PRO A 18 3.09 -5.11 4.49
N CYS A 19 3.84 -4.88 3.42
CA CYS A 19 4.40 -3.57 3.10
C CYS A 19 3.75 -2.97 1.83
N VAL A 20 4.05 -1.72 1.56
CA VAL A 20 3.57 -0.98 0.39
C VAL A 20 4.74 -0.39 -0.40
N GLU A 21 4.55 -0.17 -1.70
CA GLU A 21 5.51 0.55 -2.51
C GLU A 21 5.78 1.95 -1.95
N GLY A 22 7.03 2.37 -2.05
CA GLY A 22 7.45 3.66 -1.51
C GLY A 22 8.88 4.00 -1.87
N THR A 23 9.50 4.84 -1.06
CA THR A 23 10.87 5.28 -1.29
C THR A 23 11.89 4.12 -1.30
N ASN A 24 11.69 3.13 -0.41
CA ASN A 24 12.63 2.03 -0.20
C ASN A 24 12.10 0.66 -0.66
N ILE A 25 10.91 0.60 -1.24
CA ILE A 25 10.30 -0.65 -1.69
C ILE A 25 9.68 -0.44 -3.06
N GLU A 26 9.96 -1.38 -3.97
CA GLU A 26 9.33 -1.45 -5.28
C GLU A 26 8.86 -2.86 -5.58
N PHE A 27 7.65 -2.99 -6.08
CA PHE A 27 7.09 -4.24 -6.58
C PHE A 27 7.16 -4.31 -8.10
N LYS A 28 7.40 -5.49 -8.64
CA LYS A 28 7.29 -5.73 -10.08
C LYS A 28 6.63 -7.08 -10.34
N GLU A 29 5.51 -7.02 -11.04
CA GLU A 29 4.86 -8.20 -11.57
C GLU A 29 5.69 -8.74 -12.75
N SER A 30 6.68 -9.60 -12.45
CA SER A 30 7.49 -10.27 -13.47
C SER A 30 6.92 -11.67 -13.69
N ARG A 31 6.46 -11.96 -14.92
CA ARG A 31 5.89 -13.28 -15.22
C ARG A 31 6.96 -14.32 -15.52
N ASN A 32 8.05 -13.93 -16.11
CA ASN A 32 9.20 -14.82 -16.37
C ASN A 32 10.52 -14.04 -16.41
N LEU A 33 11.61 -14.74 -16.19
CA LEU A 33 12.97 -14.21 -16.33
C LEU A 33 13.56 -14.44 -17.73
N ARG A 34 12.85 -15.15 -18.63
CA ARG A 34 13.37 -15.61 -19.95
C ARG A 34 13.44 -14.53 -21.01
N GLY A 35 12.88 -13.35 -20.81
CA GLY A 35 13.12 -12.22 -21.73
C GLY A 35 14.58 -11.85 -21.73
N SER A 36 15.15 -11.43 -22.88
CA SER A 36 16.60 -11.13 -23.00
C SER A 36 17.03 -10.34 -21.75
N MET A 37 17.92 -10.89 -20.96
CA MET A 37 18.35 -10.38 -19.66
C MET A 37 18.80 -8.93 -19.71
N ALA A 38 19.46 -8.53 -20.80
CA ALA A 38 19.88 -7.16 -21.03
C ALA A 38 18.70 -6.17 -21.05
N THR A 39 17.55 -6.55 -21.62
CA THR A 39 16.35 -5.69 -21.67
C THR A 39 15.61 -5.62 -20.34
N SER A 40 15.58 -6.73 -19.60
CA SER A 40 14.95 -6.77 -18.26
C SER A 40 15.77 -6.00 -17.25
N LEU A 41 17.09 -6.11 -17.30
CA LEU A 41 17.99 -5.42 -16.37
C LEU A 41 18.02 -3.91 -16.58
N SER A 42 17.91 -3.43 -17.83
CA SER A 42 17.81 -2.00 -18.09
C SER A 42 16.61 -1.36 -17.38
N LYS A 43 15.50 -2.12 -17.23
CA LYS A 43 14.32 -1.68 -16.48
C LYS A 43 14.57 -1.56 -14.98
N TYR A 44 15.41 -2.45 -14.43
CA TYR A 44 15.68 -2.47 -12.98
C TYR A 44 16.83 -1.56 -12.59
N ARG A 45 17.72 -1.21 -13.53
CA ARG A 45 18.87 -0.33 -13.28
C ARG A 45 18.48 0.95 -12.56
N GLU A 46 17.48 1.67 -13.08
CA GLU A 46 17.05 2.92 -12.48
C GLU A 46 16.45 2.74 -11.08
N THR A 47 15.63 1.70 -10.92
CA THR A 47 15.05 1.40 -9.62
C THR A 47 16.13 1.06 -8.60
N LEU A 48 17.06 0.18 -8.95
CA LEU A 48 18.15 -0.22 -8.05
C LEU A 48 19.10 0.94 -7.74
N THR A 49 19.46 1.76 -8.75
CA THR A 49 20.25 2.98 -8.53
C THR A 49 19.51 3.96 -7.63
N GLY A 50 18.20 4.13 -7.84
CA GLY A 50 17.36 4.97 -7.01
C GLY A 50 17.26 4.48 -5.57
N LEU A 51 17.11 3.18 -5.36
CA LEU A 51 17.12 2.57 -4.02
C LEU A 51 18.47 2.78 -3.33
N LEU A 52 19.58 2.55 -4.00
CA LEU A 52 20.91 2.81 -3.46
C LEU A 52 21.09 4.29 -3.06
N ASN A 53 20.61 5.23 -3.88
CA ASN A 53 20.70 6.67 -3.60
C ASN A 53 19.82 7.16 -2.43
N VAL A 54 18.85 6.39 -1.99
CA VAL A 54 18.02 6.72 -0.81
C VAL A 54 18.45 5.97 0.45
N GLY A 55 19.61 5.32 0.42
CA GLY A 55 20.17 4.59 1.55
C GLY A 55 19.81 3.11 1.59
N GLY A 56 19.28 2.56 0.49
CA GLY A 56 18.93 1.15 0.35
C GLY A 56 17.44 0.87 0.32
N GLY A 57 17.11 -0.41 0.12
CA GLY A 57 15.73 -0.88 0.05
C GLY A 57 15.59 -2.19 -0.72
N TYR A 58 14.37 -2.51 -1.13
CA TYR A 58 14.03 -3.77 -1.79
C TYR A 58 13.34 -3.55 -3.14
N LEU A 59 13.80 -4.27 -4.16
CA LEU A 59 13.05 -4.54 -5.37
C LEU A 59 12.53 -5.98 -5.30
N ILE A 60 11.21 -6.15 -5.33
CA ILE A 60 10.55 -7.44 -5.14
C ILE A 60 9.86 -7.85 -6.44
N LEU A 61 10.34 -8.93 -7.06
CA LEU A 61 9.78 -9.48 -8.30
C LEU A 61 8.79 -10.60 -7.98
N GLY A 62 7.66 -10.62 -8.68
CA GLY A 62 6.57 -11.55 -8.48
C GLY A 62 5.43 -11.01 -7.59
N VAL A 63 5.43 -9.71 -7.34
CA VAL A 63 4.37 -9.01 -6.60
C VAL A 63 3.77 -7.93 -7.49
N THR A 64 2.46 -7.79 -7.48
CA THR A 64 1.75 -6.74 -8.23
C THR A 64 1.88 -5.39 -7.54
N ASP A 65 1.59 -4.29 -8.25
CA ASP A 65 1.56 -2.92 -7.68
C ASP A 65 0.56 -2.78 -6.51
N LYS A 66 -0.42 -3.70 -6.41
CA LYS A 66 -1.36 -3.76 -5.28
C LYS A 66 -0.82 -4.54 -4.08
N GLY A 67 0.40 -5.07 -4.17
CA GLY A 67 1.02 -5.90 -3.16
C GLY A 67 0.54 -7.35 -3.13
N ILE A 68 -0.13 -7.84 -4.17
CA ILE A 68 -0.58 -9.24 -4.24
C ILE A 68 0.54 -10.13 -4.74
N ILE A 69 0.84 -11.16 -3.99
CA ILE A 69 1.88 -12.15 -4.29
C ILE A 69 1.39 -13.06 -5.42
N LYS A 70 2.13 -13.12 -6.52
CA LYS A 70 1.85 -13.99 -7.67
C LYS A 70 2.99 -14.97 -7.96
N GLY A 71 4.20 -14.58 -7.62
CA GLY A 71 5.42 -15.30 -7.98
C GLY A 71 5.85 -15.10 -9.42
N VAL A 72 7.12 -15.36 -9.66
CA VAL A 72 7.73 -15.41 -10.99
C VAL A 72 7.61 -16.85 -11.48
N GLU A 73 7.06 -17.04 -12.67
CA GLU A 73 6.94 -18.32 -13.35
C GLU A 73 8.28 -18.67 -14.02
N GLU A 74 8.52 -19.96 -14.26
CA GLU A 74 9.64 -20.46 -15.06
C GLU A 74 11.03 -20.00 -14.56
N THR A 75 11.30 -20.15 -13.29
CA THR A 75 12.60 -19.87 -12.69
C THR A 75 13.38 -21.16 -12.48
N ASP A 76 13.94 -21.73 -13.58
CA ASP A 76 14.95 -22.76 -13.45
C ASP A 76 16.26 -22.19 -12.85
N ASP A 77 17.12 -23.07 -12.35
CA ASP A 77 18.34 -22.62 -11.65
C ASP A 77 19.32 -21.92 -12.61
N ASP A 78 19.36 -22.31 -13.90
CA ASP A 78 20.19 -21.66 -14.92
C ASP A 78 19.72 -20.21 -15.18
N SER A 79 18.42 -19.99 -15.25
CA SER A 79 17.85 -18.65 -15.39
C SER A 79 18.11 -17.77 -14.16
N LEU A 80 18.06 -18.36 -12.96
CA LEU A 80 18.39 -17.63 -11.72
C LEU A 80 19.86 -17.25 -11.64
N ASP A 81 20.76 -18.14 -12.02
CA ASP A 81 22.20 -17.85 -11.99
C ASP A 81 22.57 -16.80 -13.03
N LYS A 82 22.02 -16.88 -14.23
CA LYS A 82 22.14 -15.83 -15.23
C LYS A 82 21.59 -14.48 -14.73
N PHE A 83 20.48 -14.50 -13.98
CA PHE A 83 19.91 -13.29 -13.39
C PHE A 83 20.83 -12.69 -12.33
N LYS A 84 21.44 -13.50 -11.45
CA LYS A 84 22.42 -13.02 -10.46
C LYS A 84 23.64 -12.40 -11.14
N VAL A 85 24.24 -13.11 -12.13
CA VAL A 85 25.35 -12.58 -12.93
C VAL A 85 25.00 -11.24 -13.57
N ALA A 86 23.81 -11.11 -14.07
CA ALA A 86 23.36 -9.87 -14.68
C ALA A 86 23.17 -8.72 -13.65
N ILE A 87 22.77 -9.01 -12.42
CA ILE A 87 22.76 -8.02 -11.33
C ILE A 87 24.18 -7.59 -10.98
N ASP A 88 25.14 -8.52 -10.95
CA ASP A 88 26.56 -8.21 -10.71
C ASP A 88 27.15 -7.32 -11.82
N ILE A 89 26.82 -7.59 -13.10
CA ILE A 89 27.21 -6.73 -14.22
C ILE A 89 26.60 -5.33 -14.06
N LEU A 90 25.30 -5.25 -13.74
CA LEU A 90 24.62 -3.98 -13.49
C LEU A 90 25.30 -3.21 -12.36
N TYR A 91 25.64 -3.89 -11.26
CA TYR A 91 26.37 -3.28 -10.14
C TYR A 91 27.73 -2.73 -10.58
N GLY A 92 28.48 -3.46 -11.40
CA GLY A 92 29.77 -3.04 -11.94
C GLY A 92 29.70 -1.82 -12.89
N GLU A 93 28.52 -1.50 -13.43
CA GLU A 93 28.30 -0.30 -14.25
C GLU A 93 27.93 0.96 -13.42
N LEU A 94 27.70 0.80 -12.11
CA LEU A 94 27.38 1.90 -11.22
C LEU A 94 28.67 2.49 -10.66
N ASN A 95 28.72 3.82 -10.58
CA ASN A 95 29.83 4.57 -10.00
C ASN A 95 29.32 5.63 -9.05
N TYR A 96 30.16 6.02 -8.12
CA TYR A 96 29.93 7.25 -7.36
C TYR A 96 29.99 8.46 -8.29
N ARG A 97 29.54 9.61 -7.79
CA ARG A 97 29.47 10.85 -8.56
C ARG A 97 30.81 11.30 -9.13
N ASP A 98 31.90 11.06 -8.43
CA ASP A 98 33.26 11.40 -8.84
C ASP A 98 33.85 10.43 -9.88
N GLY A 99 33.06 9.42 -10.29
CA GLY A 99 33.47 8.39 -11.25
C GLY A 99 34.19 7.21 -10.60
N SER A 100 34.42 7.22 -9.29
CA SER A 100 35.04 6.08 -8.60
C SER A 100 34.06 4.88 -8.55
N PRO A 101 34.57 3.64 -8.62
CA PRO A 101 33.75 2.44 -8.50
C PRO A 101 33.11 2.34 -7.10
N LEU A 102 31.97 1.66 -7.02
CA LEU A 102 31.30 1.44 -5.76
C LEU A 102 32.17 0.60 -4.81
N ASN A 103 32.18 0.97 -3.52
CA ASN A 103 32.81 0.17 -2.49
C ASN A 103 31.89 -0.97 -2.05
N PRO A 104 32.23 -2.26 -2.27
CA PRO A 104 31.38 -3.39 -1.92
C PRO A 104 31.06 -3.54 -0.43
N GLU A 105 31.90 -2.97 0.46
CA GLU A 105 31.68 -2.99 1.89
C GLU A 105 30.57 -2.01 2.33
N LEU A 106 30.40 -0.92 1.57
CA LEU A 106 29.46 0.15 1.87
C LEU A 106 28.18 0.06 1.03
N THR A 107 28.32 -0.49 -0.17
CA THR A 107 27.25 -0.51 -1.18
C THR A 107 27.19 -1.88 -1.83
N SER A 108 26.04 -2.51 -1.86
CA SER A 108 25.88 -3.84 -2.50
C SER A 108 24.46 -4.08 -2.98
N LEU A 109 24.33 -5.01 -3.93
CA LEU A 109 23.07 -5.59 -4.38
C LEU A 109 23.10 -7.08 -4.05
N LYS A 110 22.13 -7.56 -3.25
CA LYS A 110 22.03 -8.98 -2.86
C LYS A 110 20.76 -9.56 -3.40
N VAL A 111 20.84 -10.71 -4.08
CA VAL A 111 19.68 -11.43 -4.60
C VAL A 111 19.31 -12.53 -3.60
N LYS A 112 18.07 -12.48 -3.10
CA LYS A 112 17.45 -13.51 -2.26
C LYS A 112 16.30 -14.15 -3.03
N VAL A 113 16.14 -15.46 -2.94
CA VAL A 113 15.08 -16.21 -3.63
C VAL A 113 14.26 -16.96 -2.61
N PHE A 114 12.96 -16.79 -2.65
CA PHE A 114 12.01 -17.46 -1.77
C PHE A 114 11.09 -18.34 -2.61
N LEU A 115 10.88 -19.58 -2.17
CA LEU A 115 9.88 -20.46 -2.74
C LEU A 115 8.50 -20.08 -2.24
N LEU A 116 7.52 -20.15 -3.12
CA LEU A 116 6.12 -19.99 -2.76
C LEU A 116 5.53 -21.33 -2.33
N ASP A 117 4.76 -21.31 -1.25
CA ASP A 117 4.11 -22.51 -0.74
C ASP A 117 3.23 -23.16 -1.83
N ASN A 118 3.40 -24.49 -2.01
CA ASN A 118 2.65 -25.34 -2.92
C ASN A 118 2.72 -24.96 -4.42
N THR A 119 3.77 -24.28 -4.85
CA THR A 119 3.99 -23.93 -6.26
C THR A 119 5.47 -24.00 -6.63
N ASP A 120 5.77 -24.13 -7.93
CA ASP A 120 7.13 -24.00 -8.45
C ASP A 120 7.55 -22.54 -8.68
N ARG A 121 6.68 -21.59 -8.30
CA ARG A 121 6.94 -20.16 -8.45
C ARG A 121 7.86 -19.65 -7.35
N LYS A 122 8.62 -18.65 -7.67
CA LYS A 122 9.58 -18.04 -6.75
C LYS A 122 9.31 -16.54 -6.61
N ILE A 123 9.62 -15.98 -5.46
CA ILE A 123 9.78 -14.53 -5.27
C ILE A 123 11.26 -14.24 -5.32
N ILE A 124 11.64 -13.22 -6.07
CA ILE A 124 13.01 -12.75 -6.13
C ILE A 124 13.08 -11.37 -5.49
N VAL A 125 13.87 -11.26 -4.46
CA VAL A 125 14.09 -10.02 -3.73
C VAL A 125 15.52 -9.54 -4.01
N ILE A 126 15.67 -8.34 -4.55
CA ILE A 126 16.95 -7.68 -4.68
C ILE A 126 17.05 -6.65 -3.57
N GLU A 127 17.91 -6.93 -2.62
CA GLU A 127 18.22 -6.02 -1.52
C GLU A 127 19.35 -5.07 -1.95
N ALA A 128 19.02 -3.79 -2.03
CA ALA A 128 19.98 -2.72 -2.25
C ALA A 128 20.45 -2.20 -0.89
N ILE A 129 21.73 -2.25 -0.64
CA ILE A 129 22.37 -1.78 0.59
C ILE A 129 23.29 -0.62 0.24
N ASN A 130 23.12 0.52 0.89
CA ASN A 130 24.05 1.62 0.83
C ASN A 130 24.19 2.25 2.22
N THR A 131 25.35 2.05 2.84
CA THR A 131 25.73 2.63 4.14
C THR A 131 26.71 3.79 3.99
N SER A 132 26.99 4.18 2.72
CA SER A 132 27.86 5.32 2.40
C SER A 132 27.14 6.65 2.65
N ASP A 133 27.85 7.62 3.19
CA ASP A 133 27.39 9.02 3.26
C ASP A 133 27.34 9.68 1.86
N ILE A 134 27.89 9.03 0.84
CA ILE A 134 27.89 9.51 -0.54
C ILE A 134 26.61 9.02 -1.23
N LEU A 135 25.61 9.88 -1.30
CA LEU A 135 24.28 9.55 -1.80
C LEU A 135 24.12 9.64 -3.35
N THR A 136 25.20 9.85 -4.11
CA THR A 136 25.08 10.07 -5.56
C THR A 136 25.75 8.95 -6.35
N ILE A 137 24.94 7.97 -6.76
CA ILE A 137 25.37 6.88 -7.64
C ILE A 137 24.86 7.18 -9.04
N GLN A 138 25.73 7.07 -10.04
CA GLN A 138 25.42 7.26 -11.45
C GLN A 138 25.12 5.92 -12.11
N SER A 139 24.11 5.89 -12.96
CA SER A 139 23.89 4.75 -13.87
C SER A 139 24.81 4.86 -15.10
N GLY A 140 25.01 3.75 -15.82
CA GLY A 140 25.87 3.68 -17.03
C GLY A 140 25.57 4.68 -18.14
N GLY A 141 24.56 5.53 -18.03
CA GLY A 141 24.26 6.65 -18.93
C GLY A 141 24.65 8.03 -18.37
N GLY A 142 25.40 8.10 -17.26
CA GLY A 142 25.80 9.36 -16.64
C GLY A 142 24.66 10.11 -15.96
N TYR A 143 23.56 9.41 -15.63
CA TYR A 143 22.44 9.97 -14.91
C TYR A 143 22.49 9.61 -13.44
N ILE A 144 22.19 10.58 -12.59
CA ILE A 144 21.88 10.34 -11.17
C ILE A 144 20.40 10.08 -11.06
N ILE A 145 20.05 8.95 -10.45
CA ILE A 145 18.67 8.54 -10.23
C ILE A 145 18.30 8.85 -8.80
N TYR A 146 17.25 9.63 -8.61
CA TYR A 146 16.61 9.85 -7.30
C TYR A 146 15.29 9.14 -7.24
N ARG A 147 15.00 8.57 -6.08
CA ARG A 147 13.71 7.95 -5.81
C ARG A 147 12.91 8.78 -4.82
N LEU A 148 11.69 9.12 -5.22
CA LEU A 148 10.72 9.83 -4.40
C LEU A 148 9.42 9.03 -4.39
N ASN A 149 9.00 8.57 -3.20
CA ASN A 149 7.91 7.61 -3.08
C ASN A 149 8.21 6.39 -3.99
N ALA A 150 7.25 5.98 -4.83
CA ALA A 150 7.42 4.88 -5.77
C ALA A 150 7.94 5.32 -7.17
N SER A 151 8.49 6.52 -7.32
CA SER A 151 8.89 7.08 -8.63
C SER A 151 10.38 7.37 -8.71
N ASN A 152 11.00 7.06 -9.87
CA ASN A 152 12.39 7.37 -10.16
C ASN A 152 12.47 8.66 -10.99
N TYR A 153 13.42 9.52 -10.65
CA TYR A 153 13.69 10.78 -11.34
C TYR A 153 15.13 10.80 -11.83
N ARG A 154 15.33 11.15 -13.10
CA ARG A 154 16.65 11.24 -13.73
C ARG A 154 17.16 12.67 -13.67
N LEU A 155 18.38 12.85 -13.20
CA LEU A 155 19.11 14.10 -13.24
C LEU A 155 20.36 13.93 -14.11
N ARG A 156 20.54 14.80 -15.10
CA ARG A 156 21.77 14.77 -15.93
C ARG A 156 22.96 15.22 -15.10
N SER A 157 24.05 14.44 -15.15
CA SER A 157 25.29 14.71 -14.41
C SER A 157 25.96 16.02 -14.79
N GLU A 158 25.83 16.45 -16.04
CA GLU A 158 26.42 17.68 -16.57
C GLU A 158 26.00 18.96 -15.83
N ARG A 159 24.82 18.96 -15.18
CA ARG A 159 24.32 20.10 -14.39
C ARG A 159 24.82 20.12 -12.94
N ILE A 160 25.54 19.08 -12.49
CA ILE A 160 25.85 18.87 -11.07
C ILE A 160 27.32 19.24 -10.75
N TYR A 161 28.07 19.76 -11.70
CA TYR A 161 29.52 19.95 -11.61
C TYR A 161 30.01 21.05 -10.63
N ARG A 162 29.15 21.77 -9.95
CA ARG A 162 29.60 22.73 -8.91
C ARG A 162 29.09 22.32 -7.54
N HIS A 163 30.00 22.16 -6.60
CA HIS A 163 29.70 21.76 -5.21
C HIS A 163 28.63 22.66 -4.53
N ARG A 164 28.53 23.93 -4.95
CA ARG A 164 27.45 24.87 -4.54
C ARG A 164 26.09 24.50 -5.12
N ASP A 165 26.05 23.91 -6.30
CA ASP A 165 24.80 23.56 -6.98
C ASP A 165 24.13 22.32 -6.39
N VAL A 166 24.89 21.42 -5.74
CA VAL A 166 24.32 20.23 -5.06
C VAL A 166 23.58 20.62 -3.80
N GLN A 167 24.13 21.52 -3.00
CA GLN A 167 23.39 22.03 -1.82
C GLN A 167 22.15 22.83 -2.23
N GLY A 168 22.24 23.64 -3.29
CA GLY A 168 21.10 24.34 -3.89
C GLY A 168 20.06 23.35 -4.45
N LEU A 169 20.49 22.30 -5.14
CA LEU A 169 19.62 21.27 -5.69
C LEU A 169 18.95 20.44 -4.57
N MET A 170 19.70 20.02 -3.54
CA MET A 170 19.15 19.34 -2.37
C MET A 170 18.12 20.21 -1.63
N LYS A 171 18.40 21.51 -1.50
CA LYS A 171 17.45 22.47 -0.94
C LYS A 171 16.21 22.64 -1.80
N SER A 172 16.38 22.68 -3.13
CA SER A 172 15.27 22.75 -4.10
C SER A 172 14.44 21.46 -4.09
N ILE A 173 15.08 20.29 -4.07
CA ILE A 173 14.39 18.98 -3.98
C ILE A 173 13.62 18.89 -2.66
N LYS A 174 14.24 19.25 -1.53
CA LYS A 174 13.55 19.30 -0.22
C LYS A 174 12.36 20.23 -0.26
N GLY A 175 12.48 21.39 -0.91
CA GLY A 175 11.38 22.36 -1.08
C GLY A 175 10.23 21.78 -1.90
N VAL A 176 10.54 21.14 -3.04
CA VAL A 176 9.52 20.48 -3.89
C VAL A 176 8.87 19.29 -3.17
N MET A 177 9.67 18.52 -2.40
CA MET A 177 9.14 17.44 -1.56
C MET A 177 8.17 17.96 -0.50
N GLN A 178 8.54 19.05 0.19
CA GLN A 178 7.70 19.64 1.22
C GLN A 178 6.37 20.12 0.63
N ILE A 179 6.41 20.83 -0.50
CA ILE A 179 5.19 21.29 -1.20
C ILE A 179 4.28 20.10 -1.53
N ARG A 180 4.83 19.00 -2.06
CA ARG A 180 4.04 17.81 -2.41
C ARG A 180 3.45 17.10 -1.18
N ILE A 181 4.22 17.03 -0.10
CA ILE A 181 3.73 16.47 1.18
C ILE A 181 2.59 17.34 1.70
N ASP A 182 2.73 18.67 1.68
CA ASP A 182 1.72 19.59 2.14
C ASP A 182 0.44 19.52 1.27
N GLU A 183 0.58 19.39 -0.06
CA GLU A 183 -0.54 19.17 -0.97
C GLU A 183 -1.28 17.85 -0.69
N GLN A 184 -0.54 16.76 -0.48
CA GLN A 184 -1.13 15.45 -0.14
C GLN A 184 -1.81 15.48 1.22
N TYR A 185 -1.19 16.13 2.20
CA TYR A 185 -1.77 16.32 3.53
C TYR A 185 -3.07 17.11 3.48
N THR A 186 -3.09 18.18 2.67
CA THR A 186 -4.28 19.01 2.46
C THR A 186 -5.41 18.21 1.82
N LYS A 187 -5.11 17.43 0.75
CA LYS A 187 -6.09 16.55 0.10
C LYS A 187 -6.64 15.50 1.04
N MET A 188 -5.77 14.89 1.85
CA MET A 188 -6.18 13.90 2.84
C MET A 188 -7.08 14.52 3.92
N LYS A 189 -6.77 15.73 4.37
CA LYS A 189 -7.59 16.47 5.34
C LYS A 189 -8.96 16.81 4.79
N GLU A 190 -9.05 17.25 3.52
CA GLU A 190 -10.32 17.49 2.83
C GLU A 190 -11.14 16.22 2.65
N MET A 191 -10.50 15.11 2.28
CA MET A 191 -11.16 13.81 2.14
C MET A 191 -11.69 13.29 3.47
N ASN A 192 -10.91 13.40 4.54
CA ASN A 192 -11.35 13.04 5.88
C ASN A 192 -12.52 13.92 6.36
N LYS A 193 -12.52 15.21 6.02
CA LYS A 193 -13.65 16.10 6.33
C LYS A 193 -14.93 15.66 5.61
N LYS A 194 -14.84 15.34 4.30
CA LYS A 194 -15.99 14.83 3.53
C LYS A 194 -16.53 13.52 4.10
N HIS A 195 -15.65 12.58 4.40
CA HIS A 195 -16.09 11.32 5.03
C HIS A 195 -16.77 11.52 6.37
N LYS A 196 -16.28 12.46 7.18
CA LYS A 196 -16.95 12.79 8.45
C LYS A 196 -18.35 13.38 8.22
N GLU A 197 -18.49 14.29 7.25
CA GLU A 197 -19.79 14.89 6.90
C GLU A 197 -20.78 13.83 6.37
N GLU A 198 -20.31 12.90 5.53
CA GLU A 198 -21.10 11.78 5.03
C GLU A 198 -21.54 10.83 6.15
N LEU A 199 -20.64 10.52 7.08
CA LEU A 199 -20.93 9.69 8.24
C LEU A 199 -21.96 10.35 9.17
N ASP A 200 -21.80 11.64 9.46
CA ASP A 200 -22.72 12.42 10.28
C ASP A 200 -24.13 12.50 9.66
N LEU A 201 -24.20 12.57 8.31
CA LEU A 201 -25.46 12.52 7.58
C LEU A 201 -26.09 11.13 7.65
N ALA A 202 -25.31 10.07 7.46
CA ALA A 202 -25.80 8.69 7.57
C ALA A 202 -26.34 8.40 8.98
N ILE A 203 -25.65 8.83 10.01
CA ILE A 203 -26.10 8.68 11.41
C ILE A 203 -27.42 9.40 11.64
N ARG A 204 -27.58 10.64 11.12
CA ARG A 204 -28.85 11.39 11.24
C ARG A 204 -29.99 10.65 10.55
N ASN A 205 -29.78 10.17 9.34
CA ASN A 205 -30.79 9.43 8.58
C ASN A 205 -31.24 8.15 9.30
N VAL A 206 -30.28 7.38 9.83
CA VAL A 206 -30.57 6.16 10.63
C VAL A 206 -31.37 6.50 11.89
N LYS A 207 -31.01 7.58 12.59
CA LYS A 207 -31.72 8.04 13.78
C LYS A 207 -33.15 8.43 13.46
N GLU A 208 -33.38 9.24 12.44
CA GLU A 208 -34.72 9.65 12.02
C GLU A 208 -35.58 8.45 11.57
N GLN A 209 -34.99 7.49 10.86
CA GLN A 209 -35.71 6.27 10.47
C GLN A 209 -36.07 5.42 11.67
N SER A 210 -35.15 5.23 12.61
CA SER A 210 -35.39 4.51 13.85
C SER A 210 -36.48 5.15 14.70
N GLU A 211 -36.49 6.49 14.81
CA GLU A 211 -37.55 7.24 15.55
C GLU A 211 -38.92 7.07 14.88
N LYS A 212 -38.98 7.12 13.53
CA LYS A 212 -40.23 6.88 12.77
C LYS A 212 -40.75 5.45 12.97
N GLU A 213 -39.88 4.46 12.92
CA GLU A 213 -40.26 3.05 13.12
C GLU A 213 -40.72 2.81 14.56
N MET A 214 -40.02 3.35 15.54
CA MET A 214 -40.42 3.27 16.95
C MET A 214 -41.78 3.95 17.20
N GLY A 215 -42.02 5.11 16.58
CA GLY A 215 -43.31 5.79 16.62
C GLY A 215 -44.45 4.94 16.07
N LYS A 216 -44.23 4.21 14.94
CA LYS A 216 -45.22 3.28 14.38
C LYS A 216 -45.51 2.11 15.33
N ILE A 217 -44.46 1.52 15.90
CA ILE A 217 -44.61 0.40 16.85
C ILE A 217 -45.40 0.85 18.11
N ILE A 218 -45.05 2.01 18.68
CA ILE A 218 -45.77 2.56 19.83
C ILE A 218 -47.25 2.79 19.50
N LYS A 219 -47.54 3.35 18.32
CA LYS A 219 -48.91 3.56 17.87
C LYS A 219 -49.67 2.23 17.74
N THR A 220 -49.08 1.23 17.08
CA THR A 220 -49.69 -0.09 16.92
C THR A 220 -49.98 -0.76 18.26
N ILE A 221 -49.06 -0.67 19.21
CA ILE A 221 -49.23 -1.20 20.57
C ILE A 221 -50.36 -0.45 21.28
N SER A 222 -50.39 0.88 21.19
CA SER A 222 -51.43 1.71 21.80
C SER A 222 -52.81 1.38 21.27
N ASP A 223 -52.95 1.27 19.93
CA ASP A 223 -54.20 0.90 19.27
C ASP A 223 -54.68 -0.50 19.71
N SER A 224 -53.78 -1.48 19.74
CA SER A 224 -54.06 -2.85 20.21
C SER A 224 -54.51 -2.90 21.69
N LEU A 225 -53.85 -2.12 22.54
CA LEU A 225 -54.23 -2.01 23.96
C LEU A 225 -55.61 -1.38 24.10
N TYR A 226 -55.91 -0.35 23.32
CA TYR A 226 -57.22 0.30 23.31
C TYR A 226 -58.32 -0.66 22.90
N ASP A 227 -58.13 -1.42 21.84
CA ASP A 227 -59.09 -2.42 21.35
C ASP A 227 -59.30 -3.52 22.40
N THR A 228 -58.24 -4.01 23.04
CA THR A 228 -58.33 -5.01 24.12
C THR A 228 -59.08 -4.47 25.32
N TYR A 229 -58.90 -3.18 25.67
CA TYR A 229 -59.61 -2.54 26.76
C TYR A 229 -61.10 -2.42 26.41
N LYS A 230 -61.43 -2.01 25.21
CA LYS A 230 -62.82 -1.90 24.74
C LYS A 230 -63.53 -3.25 24.76
N GLU A 231 -62.90 -4.31 24.26
CA GLU A 231 -63.45 -5.68 24.32
C GLU A 231 -63.70 -6.12 25.77
N ARG A 232 -62.80 -5.80 26.70
CA ARG A 232 -63.04 -6.10 28.15
C ARG A 232 -64.24 -5.37 28.74
N GLU A 233 -64.46 -4.10 28.42
CA GLU A 233 -65.61 -3.35 28.85
C GLU A 233 -66.90 -3.90 28.26
N GLU A 234 -66.94 -4.25 26.99
CA GLU A 234 -68.12 -4.89 26.34
C GLU A 234 -68.46 -6.25 26.98
N ILE A 235 -67.40 -7.06 27.27
CA ILE A 235 -67.60 -8.34 27.97
C ILE A 235 -68.18 -8.09 29.39
N LYS A 236 -67.68 -7.09 30.10
CA LYS A 236 -68.15 -6.73 31.45
C LYS A 236 -69.63 -6.26 31.45
N GLU A 237 -70.01 -5.40 30.49
CA GLU A 237 -71.38 -4.96 30.30
C GLU A 237 -72.32 -6.13 29.96
N SER A 238 -71.84 -7.03 29.03
CA SER A 238 -72.60 -8.23 28.69
C SER A 238 -72.78 -9.16 29.87
N LEU A 239 -71.76 -9.38 30.68
CA LEU A 239 -71.87 -10.16 31.92
C LEU A 239 -72.79 -9.51 32.94
N CYS A 240 -72.67 -8.22 33.18
CA CYS A 240 -73.60 -7.49 34.10
C CYS A 240 -75.00 -7.62 33.61
N SER A 241 -75.34 -7.44 32.37
CA SER A 241 -76.68 -7.58 31.79
C SER A 241 -77.23 -9.00 31.89
N ARG A 242 -76.36 -10.04 31.81
CA ARG A 242 -76.79 -11.44 32.04
C ARG A 242 -77.04 -11.74 33.50
N ILE A 243 -76.27 -11.22 34.45
CA ILE A 243 -76.44 -11.35 35.88
C ILE A 243 -77.73 -10.67 36.27
N TRP A 244 -78.00 -9.46 35.80
CA TRP A 244 -79.29 -8.75 36.10
C TRP A 244 -80.49 -9.55 35.61
N ARG A 245 -80.44 -10.20 34.46
CA ARG A 245 -81.49 -11.09 33.95
C ARG A 245 -81.71 -12.34 34.82
N LEU A 246 -80.64 -12.88 35.42
CA LEU A 246 -80.76 -14.07 36.29
C LEU A 246 -81.27 -13.76 37.69
N ILE A 247 -81.07 -12.53 38.15
CA ILE A 247 -81.53 -12.11 39.50
C ILE A 247 -82.96 -11.63 39.45
N GLY A 248 -83.62 -11.55 38.30
CA GLY A 248 -85.03 -11.32 38.19
C GLY A 248 -85.50 -9.88 38.35
N PHE A 249 -84.65 -8.94 37.94
CA PHE A 249 -85.07 -7.54 37.77
C PHE A 249 -85.25 -7.21 36.29
#